data_20667395464756c75f3554b57b08f591
#
_entry.id   20667395464756c75f3554b57b08f591
#
_cell.length_a   1.000
_cell.length_b   1.000
_cell.length_c   1.000
_cell.angle_alpha   90.00
_cell.angle_beta   90.00
_cell.angle_gamma   90.00
#
_symmetry.space_group_name_H-M   'P 1'
#
loop_
_entity.id
_entity.type
_entity.pdbx_description
1 polymer ?
#
loop_
_entity_poly.entity_id
_entity_poly.type
_entity_poly.pdbx_seq_one_letter_code
_entity_poly.pdbx_strand_id
1 'polypeptide(L)'
;GSIRRQRQMCIRDRCRGKNSKISWTQIETGSAITWKYPSCILRGDNSTGEFYSVAITNNYQQADTGTKMIHLGKNTKSRIISKGISAGKSSNTYRGLVSFHKKAKNAKNFTQCDSLLVGSECKANTIPLTENSSNSSSIEHEATTSKISDEQLFYCMQRGLDAEEAQSL
;
A
#
# COMPACT_ATOMS: atom_id res chain seq x y z
N GLY A 1 -15.37 -26.56 -5.86
CA GLY A 1 -15.31 -25.10 -5.94
C GLY A 1 -14.23 -24.66 -6.92
N SER A 2 -14.63 -23.96 -7.98
CA SER A 2 -13.72 -23.45 -9.00
C SER A 2 -12.86 -22.34 -8.39
N ILE A 3 -11.57 -22.57 -8.24
CA ILE A 3 -10.60 -21.54 -7.91
C ILE A 3 -10.49 -20.63 -9.15
N ARG A 4 -11.19 -19.51 -9.16
CA ARG A 4 -10.95 -18.46 -10.16
C ARG A 4 -9.57 -17.87 -9.92
N ARG A 5 -8.60 -18.29 -10.71
CA ARG A 5 -7.33 -17.54 -10.83
C ARG A 5 -7.66 -16.18 -11.44
N GLN A 6 -7.62 -15.16 -10.63
CA GLN A 6 -7.69 -13.79 -11.13
C GLN A 6 -6.43 -13.54 -11.94
N ARG A 7 -6.58 -13.30 -13.25
CA ARG A 7 -5.44 -12.99 -14.12
C ARG A 7 -4.81 -11.71 -13.65
N GLN A 8 -3.51 -11.77 -13.39
CA GLN A 8 -2.68 -10.64 -13.08
C GLN A 8 -2.68 -9.67 -14.28
N MET A 9 -3.39 -8.57 -14.18
CA MET A 9 -3.24 -7.45 -15.09
C MET A 9 -2.14 -6.54 -14.54
N CYS A 10 -0.95 -6.61 -15.12
CA CYS A 10 0.08 -5.60 -14.92
C CYS A 10 -0.36 -4.33 -15.61
N ILE A 11 -1.04 -3.44 -14.90
CA ILE A 11 -1.46 -2.14 -15.42
C ILE A 11 -0.23 -1.23 -15.33
N ARG A 12 0.23 -0.76 -16.50
CA ARG A 12 1.31 0.22 -16.62
C ARG A 12 0.75 1.52 -17.12
N ASP A 13 0.64 2.49 -16.24
CA ASP A 13 0.23 3.83 -16.61
C ASP A 13 1.43 4.76 -16.79
N ARG A 14 1.32 5.68 -17.74
CA ARG A 14 2.40 6.60 -18.08
C ARG A 14 1.89 8.03 -18.10
N CYS A 15 2.39 8.88 -17.23
CA CYS A 15 2.24 10.32 -17.31
C CYS A 15 3.29 10.88 -18.27
N ARG A 16 2.93 11.02 -19.55
CA ARG A 16 3.84 11.51 -20.61
C ARG A 16 3.86 13.03 -20.72
N GLY A 17 2.75 13.69 -20.47
CA GLY A 17 2.62 15.14 -20.59
C GLY A 17 3.29 15.87 -19.43
N LYS A 18 3.79 17.09 -19.71
CA LYS A 18 4.20 18.02 -18.65
C LYS A 18 2.99 18.37 -17.80
N ASN A 19 3.20 18.51 -16.48
CA ASN A 19 2.17 18.83 -15.50
C ASN A 19 0.99 17.83 -15.45
N SER A 20 1.16 16.63 -16.01
CA SER A 20 0.10 15.61 -15.99
C SER A 20 -0.04 15.00 -14.60
N LYS A 21 -1.26 14.62 -14.24
CA LYS A 21 -1.54 13.94 -12.97
C LYS A 21 -2.30 12.64 -13.23
N ILE A 22 -1.92 11.60 -12.49
CA ILE A 22 -2.69 10.37 -12.39
C ILE A 22 -2.93 10.08 -10.90
N SER A 23 -4.17 9.71 -10.57
CA SER A 23 -4.54 9.22 -9.25
C SER A 23 -5.18 7.85 -9.39
N TRP A 24 -4.70 6.92 -8.61
CA TRP A 24 -5.12 5.54 -8.62
C TRP A 24 -5.65 5.15 -7.25
N THR A 25 -6.88 4.66 -7.19
CA THR A 25 -7.47 4.11 -5.97
C THR A 25 -7.84 2.66 -6.20
N GLN A 26 -7.43 1.78 -5.28
CA GLN A 26 -7.80 0.38 -5.33
C GLN A 26 -8.26 -0.12 -3.96
N ILE A 27 -9.20 -1.05 -4.00
CA ILE A 27 -9.70 -1.78 -2.83
C ILE A 27 -9.60 -3.26 -3.17
N GLU A 28 -8.95 -4.03 -2.30
CA GLU A 28 -8.76 -5.46 -2.46
C GLU A 28 -9.43 -6.19 -1.30
N THR A 29 -10.40 -7.03 -1.63
CA THR A 29 -11.12 -7.84 -0.64
C THR A 29 -11.73 -9.08 -1.28
N GLY A 30 -12.01 -10.11 -0.49
CA GLY A 30 -12.85 -11.25 -0.85
C GLY A 30 -12.17 -12.41 -1.59
N SER A 31 -11.01 -12.22 -2.21
CA SER A 31 -10.30 -13.30 -2.89
C SER A 31 -9.45 -14.13 -1.92
N ALA A 32 -9.38 -15.45 -2.12
CA ALA A 32 -8.50 -16.32 -1.33
C ALA A 32 -7.03 -15.92 -1.49
N ILE A 33 -6.63 -15.58 -2.72
CA ILE A 33 -5.29 -15.08 -3.05
C ILE A 33 -5.43 -13.86 -3.95
N THR A 34 -4.86 -12.73 -3.51
CA THR A 34 -4.75 -11.49 -4.30
C THR A 34 -3.28 -11.22 -4.57
N TRP A 35 -2.95 -11.00 -5.85
CA TRP A 35 -1.59 -10.65 -6.26
C TRP A 35 -1.64 -9.53 -7.30
N LYS A 36 -1.31 -8.29 -6.90
CA LYS A 36 -1.52 -7.12 -7.75
C LYS A 36 -0.48 -6.03 -7.52
N TYR A 37 0.20 -5.64 -8.61
CA TYR A 37 1.24 -4.61 -8.60
C TYR A 37 1.08 -3.63 -9.76
N PRO A 38 0.20 -2.62 -9.67
CA PRO A 38 0.14 -1.58 -10.67
C PRO A 38 1.44 -0.76 -10.68
N SER A 39 1.79 -0.22 -11.84
CA SER A 39 2.98 0.61 -11.98
C SER A 39 2.66 1.93 -12.70
N CYS A 40 3.20 3.02 -12.16
CA CYS A 40 3.09 4.35 -12.75
C CYS A 40 4.48 4.87 -13.15
N ILE A 41 4.62 5.33 -14.40
CA ILE A 41 5.85 5.90 -14.93
C ILE A 41 5.64 7.39 -15.18
N LEU A 42 6.32 8.23 -14.39
CA LEU A 42 6.29 9.69 -14.46
C LEU A 42 7.38 10.18 -15.41
N ARG A 43 7.02 10.34 -16.71
CA ARG A 43 7.96 10.74 -17.77
C ARG A 43 7.96 12.25 -18.02
N GLY A 44 6.81 12.88 -17.92
CA GLY A 44 6.68 14.32 -18.12
C GLY A 44 7.24 15.10 -16.95
N ASP A 45 7.88 16.24 -17.21
CA ASP A 45 8.32 17.13 -16.14
C ASP A 45 7.12 17.64 -15.35
N ASN A 46 7.28 17.83 -14.05
CA ASN A 46 6.25 18.25 -13.08
C ASN A 46 5.04 17.29 -13.02
N SER A 47 5.16 16.05 -13.53
CA SER A 47 4.04 15.10 -13.43
C SER A 47 3.90 14.56 -12.02
N THR A 48 2.65 14.21 -11.66
CA THR A 48 2.29 13.72 -10.32
C THR A 48 1.59 12.38 -10.42
N GLY A 49 2.01 11.43 -9.59
CA GLY A 49 1.36 10.12 -9.43
C GLY A 49 0.87 9.93 -8.00
N GLU A 50 -0.39 9.56 -7.84
CA GLU A 50 -0.96 9.23 -6.55
C GLU A 50 -1.49 7.80 -6.56
N PHE A 51 -1.24 7.09 -5.48
CA PHE A 51 -1.71 5.72 -5.31
C PHE A 51 -2.29 5.56 -3.91
N TYR A 52 -3.57 5.20 -3.85
CA TYR A 52 -4.31 4.92 -2.63
C TYR A 52 -4.77 3.47 -2.67
N SER A 53 -4.44 2.70 -1.65
CA SER A 53 -4.75 1.28 -1.57
C SER A 53 -5.31 0.91 -0.21
N VAL A 54 -6.38 0.11 -0.23
CA VAL A 54 -6.91 -0.55 0.96
C VAL A 54 -7.00 -2.04 0.67
N ALA A 55 -6.35 -2.86 1.50
CA ALA A 55 -6.43 -4.32 1.42
C ALA A 55 -7.02 -4.88 2.71
N ILE A 56 -8.14 -5.59 2.60
CA ILE A 56 -8.84 -6.19 3.74
C ILE A 56 -8.81 -7.70 3.56
N THR A 57 -8.21 -8.40 4.51
CA THR A 57 -8.09 -9.86 4.50
C THR A 57 -8.63 -10.47 5.79
N ASN A 58 -9.31 -11.61 5.66
CA ASN A 58 -9.85 -12.36 6.79
C ASN A 58 -9.67 -13.87 6.57
N ASN A 59 -9.96 -14.66 7.58
CA ASN A 59 -9.85 -16.12 7.56
C ASN A 59 -8.46 -16.58 7.10
N TYR A 60 -8.34 -17.26 5.96
CA TYR A 60 -7.07 -17.74 5.37
C TYR A 60 -6.67 -16.95 4.12
N GLN A 61 -7.26 -15.80 3.88
CA GLN A 61 -6.96 -14.99 2.71
C GLN A 61 -5.52 -14.48 2.73
N GLN A 62 -4.92 -14.41 1.54
CA GLN A 62 -3.57 -13.90 1.35
C GLN A 62 -3.59 -12.79 0.31
N ALA A 63 -3.19 -11.59 0.71
CA ALA A 63 -3.01 -10.47 -0.20
C ALA A 63 -1.53 -10.10 -0.26
N ASP A 64 -0.98 -10.11 -1.46
CA ASP A 64 0.35 -9.57 -1.75
C ASP A 64 0.18 -8.48 -2.81
N THR A 65 0.12 -7.25 -2.35
CA THR A 65 -0.22 -6.09 -3.16
C THR A 65 0.88 -5.04 -3.07
N GLY A 66 0.83 -4.08 -3.96
CA GLY A 66 1.80 -3.01 -3.92
C GLY A 66 1.75 -2.13 -5.17
N THR A 67 2.72 -1.24 -5.29
CA THR A 67 2.82 -0.38 -6.47
C THR A 67 4.27 -0.08 -6.83
N LYS A 68 4.47 0.34 -8.08
CA LYS A 68 5.77 0.80 -8.58
C LYS A 68 5.62 2.24 -9.07
N MET A 69 6.37 3.16 -8.47
CA MET A 69 6.47 4.55 -8.92
C MET A 69 7.85 4.80 -9.51
N ILE A 70 7.90 5.05 -10.83
CA ILE A 70 9.14 5.23 -11.57
C ILE A 70 9.21 6.67 -12.08
N HIS A 71 10.17 7.43 -11.57
CA HIS A 71 10.38 8.82 -11.91
C HIS A 71 11.46 8.97 -12.98
N LEU A 72 11.10 9.53 -14.13
CA LEU A 72 12.00 9.80 -15.25
C LEU A 72 12.11 11.30 -15.55
N GLY A 73 11.03 12.07 -15.37
CA GLY A 73 10.97 13.51 -15.58
C GLY A 73 11.50 14.29 -14.38
N LYS A 74 11.76 15.59 -14.59
CA LYS A 74 12.20 16.52 -13.54
C LYS A 74 11.01 17.01 -12.71
N ASN A 75 11.27 17.33 -11.43
CA ASN A 75 10.27 17.87 -10.49
C ASN A 75 9.02 16.98 -10.37
N THR A 76 9.14 15.69 -10.60
CA THR A 76 8.02 14.77 -10.51
C THR A 76 7.69 14.46 -9.04
N LYS A 77 6.42 14.22 -8.76
CA LYS A 77 5.97 13.90 -7.40
C LYS A 77 5.19 12.61 -7.39
N SER A 78 5.40 11.78 -6.36
CA SER A 78 4.53 10.65 -6.09
C SER A 78 4.10 10.58 -4.64
N ARG A 79 2.87 10.12 -4.43
CA ARG A 79 2.31 9.86 -3.12
C ARG A 79 1.70 8.47 -3.10
N ILE A 80 2.08 7.68 -2.11
CA ILE A 80 1.57 6.33 -1.91
C ILE A 80 0.99 6.27 -0.50
N ILE A 81 -0.29 5.92 -0.40
CA ILE A 81 -0.95 5.62 0.88
C ILE A 81 -1.52 4.22 0.77
N SER A 82 -0.99 3.31 1.56
CA SER A 82 -1.44 1.92 1.60
C SER A 82 -1.91 1.57 3.00
N LYS A 83 -3.14 1.08 3.10
CA LYS A 83 -3.73 0.64 4.36
C LYS A 83 -4.10 -0.83 4.25
N GLY A 84 -3.70 -1.61 5.26
CA GLY A 84 -3.99 -3.04 5.34
C GLY A 84 -4.74 -3.39 6.62
N ILE A 85 -5.74 -4.24 6.50
CA ILE A 85 -6.42 -4.85 7.66
C ILE A 85 -6.31 -6.36 7.49
N SER A 86 -5.76 -7.03 8.50
CA SER A 86 -5.64 -8.48 8.53
C SER A 86 -6.36 -9.03 9.75
N ALA A 87 -7.27 -9.98 9.54
CA ALA A 87 -8.01 -10.64 10.60
C ALA A 87 -7.93 -12.17 10.48
N GLY A 88 -8.26 -12.89 11.55
CA GLY A 88 -8.26 -14.35 11.60
C GLY A 88 -6.84 -14.94 11.40
N LYS A 89 -6.66 -15.77 10.38
CA LYS A 89 -5.37 -16.38 9.99
C LYS A 89 -4.85 -15.82 8.67
N SER A 90 -5.28 -14.63 8.29
CA SER A 90 -4.95 -14.02 7.01
C SER A 90 -3.54 -13.39 7.01
N SER A 91 -3.05 -13.11 5.82
CA SER A 91 -1.77 -12.44 5.62
C SER A 91 -1.93 -11.33 4.59
N ASN A 92 -1.47 -10.14 4.94
CA ASN A 92 -1.42 -9.00 4.04
C ASN A 92 0.03 -8.53 3.88
N THR A 93 0.50 -8.48 2.65
CA THR A 93 1.85 -8.02 2.32
C THR A 93 1.75 -6.85 1.36
N TYR A 94 2.37 -5.73 1.71
CA TYR A 94 2.58 -4.61 0.81
C TYR A 94 4.01 -4.60 0.29
N ARG A 95 4.18 -4.51 -1.05
CA ARG A 95 5.49 -4.35 -1.69
C ARG A 95 5.49 -3.09 -2.53
N GLY A 96 6.31 -2.11 -2.15
CA GLY A 96 6.45 -0.84 -2.87
C GLY A 96 7.81 -0.71 -3.54
N LEU A 97 7.83 -0.32 -4.81
CA LEU A 97 9.04 0.12 -5.50
C LEU A 97 8.94 1.60 -5.83
N VAL A 98 9.89 2.39 -5.36
CA VAL A 98 10.09 3.77 -5.78
C VAL A 98 11.46 3.88 -6.44
N SER A 99 11.49 4.24 -7.72
CA SER A 99 12.73 4.34 -8.50
C SER A 99 12.89 5.73 -9.09
N PHE A 100 14.02 6.39 -8.81
CA PHE A 100 14.42 7.66 -9.40
C PHE A 100 15.58 7.48 -10.36
N HIS A 101 15.28 7.74 -11.63
CA HIS A 101 16.32 7.73 -12.67
C HIS A 101 17.24 8.94 -12.52
N LYS A 102 18.48 8.84 -12.97
CA LYS A 102 19.49 9.93 -12.92
C LYS A 102 19.04 11.27 -13.51
N LYS A 103 18.06 11.26 -14.40
CA LYS A 103 17.48 12.46 -15.03
C LYS A 103 16.35 13.07 -14.19
N ALA A 104 15.80 12.36 -13.24
CA ALA A 104 14.67 12.80 -12.39
C ALA A 104 15.13 13.77 -11.30
N LYS A 105 15.63 14.93 -11.70
CA LYS A 105 16.09 15.97 -10.75
C LYS A 105 14.92 16.53 -9.95
N ASN A 106 15.14 16.79 -8.66
CA ASN A 106 14.17 17.36 -7.72
C ASN A 106 12.85 16.55 -7.62
N ALA A 107 12.91 15.26 -7.90
CA ALA A 107 11.76 14.40 -7.73
C ALA A 107 11.54 14.09 -6.23
N LYS A 108 10.27 13.93 -5.85
CA LYS A 108 9.88 13.66 -4.46
C LYS A 108 8.90 12.51 -4.39
N ASN A 109 9.10 11.65 -3.41
CA ASN A 109 8.15 10.60 -3.04
C ASN A 109 7.81 10.71 -1.56
N PHE A 110 6.52 10.47 -1.27
CA PHE A 110 6.02 10.21 0.07
C PHE A 110 5.26 8.89 0.04
N THR A 111 5.62 7.97 0.93
CA THR A 111 4.97 6.67 1.09
C THR A 111 4.58 6.47 2.54
N GLN A 112 3.32 6.13 2.77
CA GLN A 112 2.80 5.76 4.08
C GLN A 112 2.10 4.40 3.98
N CYS A 113 2.49 3.47 4.86
CA CYS A 113 1.95 2.12 4.92
C CYS A 113 1.47 1.82 6.33
N ASP A 114 0.16 1.75 6.53
CA ASP A 114 -0.43 1.45 7.83
C ASP A 114 -1.10 0.08 7.80
N SER A 115 -0.82 -0.76 8.78
CA SER A 115 -1.42 -2.09 8.91
C SER A 115 -2.06 -2.25 10.27
N LEU A 116 -3.30 -2.73 10.27
CA LEU A 116 -4.05 -3.11 11.48
C LEU A 116 -4.19 -4.62 11.55
N LEU A 117 -3.77 -5.19 12.66
CA LEU A 117 -3.91 -6.61 12.97
C LEU A 117 -5.07 -6.82 13.95
N VAL A 118 -6.04 -7.65 13.55
CA VAL A 118 -7.20 -8.02 14.35
C VAL A 118 -7.11 -9.50 14.70
N GLY A 119 -6.67 -9.79 15.92
CA GLY A 119 -6.44 -11.15 16.41
C GLY A 119 -4.95 -11.51 16.48
N SER A 120 -4.68 -12.78 16.87
CA SER A 120 -3.32 -13.25 17.21
C SER A 120 -2.63 -14.02 16.10
N GLU A 121 -3.35 -14.53 15.10
CA GLU A 121 -2.80 -15.41 14.08
C GLU A 121 -2.63 -14.74 12.72
N CYS A 122 -3.16 -13.51 12.54
CA CYS A 122 -3.01 -12.74 11.30
C CYS A 122 -1.62 -12.09 11.18
N LYS A 123 -1.24 -11.77 9.95
CA LYS A 123 0.09 -11.23 9.63
C LYS A 123 -0.01 -10.02 8.71
N ALA A 124 0.88 -9.05 8.93
CA ALA A 124 1.12 -7.95 8.00
C ALA A 124 2.62 -7.79 7.75
N ASN A 125 2.99 -7.56 6.50
CA ASN A 125 4.36 -7.31 6.09
C ASN A 125 4.42 -6.09 5.18
N THR A 126 5.42 -5.24 5.37
CA THR A 126 5.71 -4.12 4.48
C THR A 126 7.14 -4.28 3.95
N ILE A 127 7.27 -4.33 2.62
CA ILE A 127 8.55 -4.58 1.96
C ILE A 127 8.81 -3.41 0.99
N PRO A 128 9.44 -2.33 1.46
CA PRO A 128 9.82 -1.22 0.60
C PRO A 128 11.08 -1.54 -0.19
N LEU A 129 11.08 -1.19 -1.47
CA LEU A 129 12.28 -1.17 -2.31
C LEU A 129 12.48 0.23 -2.87
N THR A 130 13.66 0.77 -2.66
CA THR A 130 14.01 2.12 -3.08
C THR A 130 15.25 2.10 -3.95
N GLU A 131 15.14 2.68 -5.14
CA GLU A 131 16.25 2.87 -6.06
C GLU A 131 16.42 4.36 -6.36
N ASN A 132 17.47 4.97 -5.87
CA ASN A 132 17.71 6.38 -6.11
C ASN A 132 19.05 6.61 -6.83
N SER A 133 18.96 6.98 -8.11
CA SER A 133 20.10 7.37 -8.94
C SER A 133 20.21 8.89 -9.14
N SER A 134 19.41 9.69 -8.41
CA SER A 134 19.37 11.16 -8.53
C SER A 134 19.84 11.82 -7.23
N ASN A 135 20.85 12.67 -7.30
CA ASN A 135 21.41 13.35 -6.13
C ASN A 135 20.54 14.48 -5.54
N SER A 136 19.47 14.88 -6.23
CA SER A 136 18.60 15.99 -5.83
C SER A 136 17.17 15.56 -5.51
N SER A 137 16.93 14.26 -5.40
CA SER A 137 15.59 13.70 -5.15
C SER A 137 15.46 13.21 -3.71
N SER A 138 14.25 13.28 -3.14
CA SER A 138 13.96 12.86 -1.77
C SER A 138 12.89 11.77 -1.73
N ILE A 139 13.08 10.80 -0.85
CA ILE A 139 12.15 9.72 -0.56
C ILE A 139 11.87 9.73 0.93
N GLU A 140 10.59 9.77 1.26
CA GLU A 140 10.08 9.63 2.62
C GLU A 140 9.22 8.37 2.68
N HIS A 141 9.49 7.51 3.63
CA HIS A 141 8.74 6.28 3.84
C HIS A 141 8.42 6.10 5.32
N GLU A 142 7.13 6.03 5.62
CA GLU A 142 6.61 5.75 6.96
C GLU A 142 5.84 4.42 6.92
N ALA A 143 6.05 3.58 7.91
CA ALA A 143 5.32 2.32 8.05
C ALA A 143 4.93 2.13 9.51
N THR A 144 3.65 1.84 9.74
CA THR A 144 3.12 1.51 11.07
C THR A 144 2.39 0.19 11.02
N THR A 145 2.55 -0.58 12.08
CA THR A 145 1.75 -1.79 12.30
C THR A 145 1.19 -1.72 13.70
N SER A 146 -0.12 -1.69 13.80
CA SER A 146 -0.84 -1.66 15.06
C SER A 146 -1.61 -2.96 15.28
N LYS A 147 -1.68 -3.39 16.52
CA LYS A 147 -2.51 -4.49 16.98
C LYS A 147 -3.29 -3.99 18.19
N ILE A 148 -4.58 -4.29 18.23
CA ILE A 148 -5.37 -4.05 19.42
C ILE A 148 -4.85 -4.99 20.52
N SER A 149 -4.36 -4.44 21.62
CA SER A 149 -3.84 -5.23 22.73
C SER A 149 -4.98 -5.83 23.54
N ASP A 150 -4.70 -6.98 24.18
CA ASP A 150 -5.68 -7.62 25.08
C ASP A 150 -6.05 -6.71 26.26
N GLU A 151 -5.13 -5.84 26.69
CA GLU A 151 -5.37 -4.83 27.73
C GLU A 151 -6.36 -3.74 27.27
N GLN A 152 -6.24 -3.29 26.03
CA GLN A 152 -7.17 -2.31 25.46
C GLN A 152 -8.56 -2.92 25.29
N LEU A 153 -8.65 -4.17 24.81
CA LEU A 153 -9.91 -4.89 24.71
C LEU A 153 -10.53 -5.07 26.12
N PHE A 154 -9.76 -5.51 27.08
CA PHE A 154 -10.21 -5.67 28.46
C PHE A 154 -10.73 -4.36 29.04
N TYR A 155 -10.03 -3.24 28.81
CA TYR A 155 -10.49 -1.91 29.25
C TYR A 155 -11.82 -1.52 28.64
N CYS A 156 -12.03 -1.77 27.36
CA CYS A 156 -13.29 -1.50 26.68
C CYS A 156 -14.42 -2.41 27.21
N MET A 157 -14.13 -3.68 27.41
CA MET A 157 -15.10 -4.64 27.97
C MET A 157 -15.52 -4.29 29.40
N GLN A 158 -14.63 -3.77 30.22
CA GLN A 158 -14.94 -3.26 31.56
C GLN A 158 -15.90 -2.06 31.55
N ARG A 159 -16.00 -1.38 30.43
CA ARG A 159 -16.94 -0.25 30.20
C ARG A 159 -18.25 -0.66 29.53
N GLY A 160 -18.48 -1.96 29.39
CA GLY A 160 -19.75 -2.52 28.91
C GLY A 160 -19.80 -2.76 27.40
N LEU A 161 -18.71 -2.59 26.67
CA LEU A 161 -18.62 -2.97 25.27
C LEU A 161 -18.34 -4.48 25.16
N ASP A 162 -18.95 -5.15 24.19
CA ASP A 162 -18.53 -6.51 23.87
C ASP A 162 -17.21 -6.51 23.06
N ALA A 163 -16.63 -7.71 22.87
CA ALA A 163 -15.35 -7.81 22.19
C ALA A 163 -15.40 -7.38 20.71
N GLU A 164 -16.54 -7.56 20.04
CA GLU A 164 -16.72 -7.15 18.63
C GLU A 164 -16.91 -5.62 18.53
N GLU A 165 -17.70 -5.05 19.44
CA GLU A 165 -17.87 -3.60 19.55
C GLU A 165 -16.56 -2.90 19.88
N ALA A 166 -15.78 -3.44 20.81
CA ALA A 166 -14.47 -2.89 21.18
C ALA A 166 -13.43 -2.95 20.03
N GLN A 167 -13.55 -3.94 19.15
CA GLN A 167 -12.67 -4.04 17.96
C GLN A 167 -13.10 -3.10 16.82
N SER A 168 -14.33 -2.61 16.85
CA SER A 168 -14.88 -1.72 15.82
C SER A 168 -14.61 -0.22 16.08
N LEU A 169 -14.18 0.12 17.29
CA LEU A 169 -13.78 1.47 17.70
C LEU A 169 -12.37 1.82 17.26
#